data_2eafcdc425138c7b5522820b67aaea1d
#
_entry.id   2eafcdc425138c7b5522820b67aaea1d
#
_cell.length_a   1.000
_cell.length_b   1.000
_cell.length_c   1.000
_cell.angle_alpha   90.00
_cell.angle_beta   90.00
_cell.angle_gamma   90.00
#
_symmetry.space_group_name_H-M   'P 1'
#
loop_
_entity.id
_entity.type
_entity.pdbx_description
1 polymer ?
#
loop_
_entity_poly.entity_id
_entity_poly.type
_entity_poly.pdbx_seq_one_letter_code
_entity_poly.pdbx_strand_id
1 'polypeptide(L)'
;SEASLLAGVRTGTQQLRPPRPNGTTEGSELIVERARAGSPDDPLWLLAWGSLGTIAQALYDDPSIVDRIRIYSIGDYNTRSNVGARDFVFGVLEEQPDLWWIENGVLPLESRSTFRGVWRGGEQSGQWNRNEFVVRHIRGHGTNANGRFGRVLGDAFPLANSPPEAIGSLKEGDSPSLLYLRSPQLGGPGDVDDPTRPSWGGRFRRADEAYPNYYVDLDCDDKDDCQATINRHRVAYLSHWRDRWDRYDTPAEG
;
A
#
# COMPACT_ATOMS: atom_id res chain seq x y z
N SER A 1 13.39 -19.12 5.27
CA SER A 1 14.22 -19.41 4.09
C SER A 1 13.61 -18.78 2.84
N GLU A 2 14.39 -18.59 1.77
CA GLU A 2 13.89 -18.11 0.48
C GLU A 2 12.78 -19.02 -0.04
N ALA A 3 12.97 -20.33 0.03
CA ALA A 3 11.94 -21.31 -0.35
C ALA A 3 10.63 -21.14 0.44
N SER A 4 10.71 -20.81 1.72
CA SER A 4 9.52 -20.54 2.54
C SER A 4 8.79 -19.27 2.14
N LEU A 5 9.52 -18.23 1.70
CA LEU A 5 8.91 -16.99 1.20
C LEU A 5 8.26 -17.23 -0.16
N LEU A 6 8.95 -17.90 -1.08
CA LEU A 6 8.43 -18.23 -2.41
C LEU A 6 7.21 -19.17 -2.35
N ALA A 7 7.18 -20.09 -1.39
CA ALA A 7 6.02 -20.94 -1.16
C ALA A 7 4.75 -20.18 -0.75
N GLY A 8 4.89 -18.95 -0.25
CA GLY A 8 3.78 -18.07 0.07
C GLY A 8 3.26 -17.22 -1.10
N VAL A 9 4.01 -17.15 -2.21
CA VAL A 9 3.62 -16.38 -3.39
C VAL A 9 2.57 -17.17 -4.19
N ARG A 10 1.49 -16.49 -4.57
CA ARG A 10 0.42 -17.07 -5.37
C ARG A 10 0.19 -16.25 -6.64
N THR A 11 -0.15 -16.93 -7.71
CA THR A 11 -0.49 -16.28 -8.97
C THR A 11 -1.86 -15.59 -8.85
N GLY A 12 -1.87 -14.28 -9.04
CA GLY A 12 -3.09 -13.48 -9.11
C GLY A 12 -3.66 -13.38 -10.52
N THR A 13 -4.66 -12.53 -10.68
CA THR A 13 -5.31 -12.26 -11.96
C THR A 13 -4.32 -11.61 -12.93
N GLN A 14 -3.96 -12.33 -14.00
CA GLN A 14 -2.99 -11.89 -15.00
C GLN A 14 -3.58 -10.89 -16.01
N GLN A 15 -4.90 -10.87 -16.16
CA GLN A 15 -5.57 -10.05 -17.16
C GLN A 15 -6.27 -8.88 -16.51
N LEU A 16 -6.03 -7.68 -17.08
CA LEU A 16 -6.65 -6.43 -16.63
C LEU A 16 -8.10 -6.36 -17.12
N ARG A 17 -8.99 -7.07 -16.44
CA ARG A 17 -10.42 -7.16 -16.77
C ARG A 17 -11.26 -7.40 -15.52
N PRO A 18 -12.60 -7.17 -15.58
CA PRO A 18 -13.52 -7.51 -14.51
C PRO A 18 -13.45 -8.99 -14.12
N PRO A 19 -13.88 -9.35 -12.90
CA PRO A 19 -14.03 -10.74 -12.49
C PRO A 19 -15.06 -11.45 -13.35
N ARG A 20 -15.00 -12.78 -13.38
CA ARG A 20 -15.86 -13.60 -14.26
C ARG A 20 -15.95 -15.04 -13.77
N PRO A 21 -16.95 -15.81 -14.26
CA PRO A 21 -16.97 -17.25 -14.07
C PRO A 21 -15.67 -17.89 -14.59
N ASN A 22 -15.16 -18.87 -13.86
CA ASN A 22 -13.89 -19.55 -14.16
C ASN A 22 -12.67 -18.61 -14.24
N GLY A 23 -12.72 -17.47 -13.54
CA GLY A 23 -11.62 -16.51 -13.42
C GLY A 23 -10.80 -16.68 -12.15
N THR A 24 -11.17 -17.63 -11.31
CA THR A 24 -10.50 -17.96 -10.05
C THR A 24 -9.01 -18.22 -10.25
N THR A 25 -8.20 -17.70 -9.34
CA THR A 25 -6.74 -17.84 -9.35
C THR A 25 -6.26 -18.29 -7.98
N GLU A 26 -5.04 -18.81 -7.89
CA GLU A 26 -4.43 -19.15 -6.59
C GLU A 26 -4.46 -17.97 -5.60
N GLY A 27 -4.30 -16.74 -6.11
CA GLY A 27 -4.34 -15.53 -5.31
C GLY A 27 -5.75 -15.20 -4.80
N SER A 28 -6.80 -15.34 -5.64
CA SER A 28 -8.18 -15.12 -5.20
C SER A 28 -8.64 -16.22 -4.23
N GLU A 29 -8.26 -17.48 -4.47
CA GLU A 29 -8.52 -18.59 -3.54
C GLU A 29 -7.88 -18.36 -2.18
N LEU A 30 -6.62 -17.91 -2.16
CA LEU A 30 -5.91 -17.58 -0.90
C LEU A 30 -6.61 -16.46 -0.13
N ILE A 31 -7.09 -15.42 -0.82
CA ILE A 31 -7.86 -14.34 -0.17
C ILE A 31 -9.12 -14.93 0.49
N VAL A 32 -9.89 -15.72 -0.22
CA VAL A 32 -11.10 -16.36 0.31
C VAL A 32 -10.78 -17.26 1.51
N GLU A 33 -9.75 -18.10 1.39
CA GLU A 33 -9.30 -18.97 2.48
C GLU A 33 -8.95 -18.18 3.74
N ARG A 34 -8.15 -17.13 3.60
CA ARG A 34 -7.69 -16.30 4.72
C ARG A 34 -8.80 -15.46 5.33
N ALA A 35 -9.69 -14.90 4.51
CA ALA A 35 -10.84 -14.16 5.00
C ALA A 35 -11.80 -15.06 5.79
N ARG A 36 -12.05 -16.28 5.31
CA ARG A 36 -12.89 -17.26 6.03
C ARG A 36 -12.27 -17.71 7.35
N ALA A 37 -10.95 -17.74 7.45
CA ALA A 37 -10.24 -18.07 8.69
C ALA A 37 -10.25 -16.94 9.71
N GLY A 38 -10.49 -15.69 9.28
CA GLY A 38 -10.64 -14.51 10.13
C GLY A 38 -12.10 -14.29 10.57
N SER A 39 -12.34 -13.11 11.12
CA SER A 39 -13.67 -12.67 11.55
C SER A 39 -13.85 -11.18 11.28
N PRO A 40 -15.07 -10.62 11.39
CA PRO A 40 -15.26 -9.17 11.34
C PRO A 40 -14.44 -8.37 12.37
N ASP A 41 -14.17 -8.98 13.53
CA ASP A 41 -13.35 -8.36 14.59
C ASP A 41 -11.83 -8.51 14.36
N ASP A 42 -11.42 -9.46 13.50
CA ASP A 42 -10.03 -9.67 13.06
C ASP A 42 -9.98 -9.85 11.53
N PRO A 43 -10.23 -8.77 10.78
CA PRO A 43 -10.36 -8.84 9.33
C PRO A 43 -9.01 -8.99 8.63
N LEU A 44 -9.04 -9.67 7.48
CA LEU A 44 -7.89 -9.74 6.58
C LEU A 44 -7.65 -8.39 5.90
N TRP A 45 -6.47 -7.81 6.08
CA TRP A 45 -6.07 -6.63 5.34
C TRP A 45 -5.51 -6.98 3.96
N LEU A 46 -6.06 -6.34 2.93
CA LEU A 46 -5.67 -6.47 1.54
C LEU A 46 -5.05 -5.16 1.05
N LEU A 47 -3.73 -5.15 0.87
CA LEU A 47 -3.00 -4.01 0.36
C LEU A 47 -2.80 -4.17 -1.15
N ALA A 48 -3.61 -3.44 -1.94
CA ALA A 48 -3.57 -3.54 -3.39
C ALA A 48 -2.56 -2.55 -3.98
N TRP A 49 -1.39 -3.05 -4.37
CA TRP A 49 -0.29 -2.29 -4.99
C TRP A 49 -0.34 -2.30 -6.52
N GLY A 50 -1.33 -2.93 -7.08
CA GLY A 50 -1.66 -3.01 -8.48
C GLY A 50 -3.16 -2.90 -8.70
N SER A 51 -3.66 -3.51 -9.78
CA SER A 51 -5.09 -3.53 -10.03
C SER A 51 -5.84 -4.34 -8.97
N LEU A 52 -7.12 -4.01 -8.78
CA LEU A 52 -8.03 -4.74 -7.87
C LEU A 52 -8.46 -6.12 -8.41
N GLY A 53 -7.95 -6.58 -9.55
CA GLY A 53 -8.43 -7.76 -10.26
C GLY A 53 -8.51 -9.03 -9.41
N THR A 54 -7.50 -9.31 -8.59
CA THR A 54 -7.49 -10.51 -7.73
C THR A 54 -8.48 -10.38 -6.57
N ILE A 55 -8.61 -9.19 -6.00
CA ILE A 55 -9.59 -8.91 -4.92
C ILE A 55 -11.01 -8.98 -5.49
N ALA A 56 -11.24 -8.37 -6.65
CA ALA A 56 -12.53 -8.43 -7.34
C ALA A 56 -12.93 -9.88 -7.65
N GLN A 57 -11.99 -10.71 -8.11
CA GLN A 57 -12.27 -12.12 -8.36
C GLN A 57 -12.59 -12.88 -7.06
N ALA A 58 -11.88 -12.60 -5.95
CA ALA A 58 -12.19 -13.22 -4.66
C ALA A 58 -13.60 -12.86 -4.17
N LEU A 59 -14.00 -11.59 -4.29
CA LEU A 59 -15.35 -11.13 -3.94
C LEU A 59 -16.43 -11.71 -4.88
N TYR A 60 -16.09 -11.92 -6.16
CA TYR A 60 -16.98 -12.60 -7.12
C TYR A 60 -17.18 -14.08 -6.76
N ASP A 61 -16.09 -14.78 -6.41
CA ASP A 61 -16.10 -16.21 -6.08
C ASP A 61 -16.78 -16.47 -4.74
N ASP A 62 -16.63 -15.54 -3.77
CA ASP A 62 -17.25 -15.62 -2.45
C ASP A 62 -17.63 -14.25 -1.88
N PRO A 63 -18.85 -13.76 -2.16
CA PRO A 63 -19.31 -12.48 -1.60
C PRO A 63 -19.46 -12.47 -0.08
N SER A 64 -19.48 -13.64 0.58
CA SER A 64 -19.66 -13.74 2.03
C SER A 64 -18.45 -13.29 2.84
N ILE A 65 -17.31 -12.99 2.19
CA ILE A 65 -16.10 -12.51 2.86
C ILE A 65 -16.07 -11.00 3.09
N VAL A 66 -17.08 -10.27 2.63
CA VAL A 66 -17.08 -8.81 2.58
C VAL A 66 -16.87 -8.16 3.95
N ASP A 67 -17.45 -8.72 5.00
CA ASP A 67 -17.33 -8.24 6.39
C ASP A 67 -16.03 -8.70 7.09
N ARG A 68 -15.23 -9.56 6.42
CA ARG A 68 -13.99 -10.15 6.94
C ARG A 68 -12.74 -9.65 6.25
N ILE A 69 -12.89 -8.66 5.39
CA ILE A 69 -11.76 -8.04 4.69
C ILE A 69 -11.77 -6.54 4.87
N ARG A 70 -10.58 -5.96 4.80
CA ARG A 70 -10.36 -4.52 4.69
C ARG A 70 -9.41 -4.26 3.53
N ILE A 71 -9.79 -3.37 2.64
CA ILE A 71 -9.04 -3.05 1.43
C ILE A 71 -8.36 -1.69 1.60
N TYR A 72 -7.07 -1.61 1.30
CA TYR A 72 -6.40 -0.35 1.02
C TYR A 72 -5.81 -0.46 -0.39
N SER A 73 -6.41 0.25 -1.34
CA SER A 73 -5.95 0.25 -2.73
C SER A 73 -5.18 1.52 -3.06
N ILE A 74 -4.06 1.33 -3.76
CA ILE A 74 -3.29 2.40 -4.36
C ILE A 74 -3.83 2.64 -5.76
N GLY A 75 -4.61 3.71 -5.91
CA GLY A 75 -5.34 4.03 -7.12
C GLY A 75 -4.53 4.75 -8.19
N ASP A 76 -5.15 5.72 -8.86
CA ASP A 76 -4.66 6.47 -10.00
C ASP A 76 -4.30 5.53 -11.17
N TYR A 77 -3.03 5.29 -11.46
CA TYR A 77 -2.61 4.44 -12.58
C TYR A 77 -3.16 3.00 -12.46
N ASN A 78 -3.13 2.43 -11.26
CA ASN A 78 -3.61 1.07 -11.03
C ASN A 78 -5.11 0.95 -11.27
N THR A 79 -5.89 1.93 -10.84
CA THR A 79 -7.34 2.00 -11.09
C THR A 79 -7.62 2.15 -12.58
N ARG A 80 -6.93 3.07 -13.27
CA ARG A 80 -7.09 3.28 -14.72
C ARG A 80 -6.71 2.07 -15.55
N SER A 81 -5.72 1.31 -15.10
CA SER A 81 -5.29 0.11 -15.81
C SER A 81 -6.34 -1.01 -15.80
N ASN A 82 -7.25 -1.02 -14.83
CA ASN A 82 -8.31 -2.02 -14.73
C ASN A 82 -9.58 -1.43 -14.08
N VAL A 83 -10.21 -0.50 -14.78
CA VAL A 83 -11.45 0.16 -14.31
C VAL A 83 -12.55 -0.85 -14.02
N GLY A 84 -12.70 -1.89 -14.83
CA GLY A 84 -13.76 -2.89 -14.65
C GLY A 84 -13.63 -3.71 -13.36
N ALA A 85 -12.42 -3.94 -12.86
CA ALA A 85 -12.25 -4.58 -11.55
C ALA A 85 -12.60 -3.61 -10.41
N ARG A 86 -12.21 -2.33 -10.54
CA ARG A 86 -12.59 -1.29 -9.58
C ARG A 86 -14.10 -1.10 -9.51
N ASP A 87 -14.74 -1.00 -10.66
CA ASP A 87 -16.20 -0.80 -10.74
C ASP A 87 -16.96 -1.99 -10.17
N PHE A 88 -16.43 -3.20 -10.35
CA PHE A 88 -17.00 -4.38 -9.69
C PHE A 88 -16.92 -4.28 -8.16
N VAL A 89 -15.76 -3.92 -7.60
CA VAL A 89 -15.62 -3.75 -6.14
C VAL A 89 -16.54 -2.64 -5.63
N PHE A 90 -16.70 -1.57 -6.42
CA PHE A 90 -17.63 -0.50 -6.07
C PHE A 90 -19.10 -0.97 -6.12
N GLY A 91 -19.47 -1.79 -7.11
CA GLY A 91 -20.80 -2.43 -7.14
C GLY A 91 -21.05 -3.33 -5.92
N VAL A 92 -20.02 -4.05 -5.45
CA VAL A 92 -20.14 -4.80 -4.18
C VAL A 92 -20.38 -3.85 -3.01
N LEU A 93 -19.69 -2.71 -2.95
CA LEU A 93 -19.91 -1.68 -1.93
C LEU A 93 -21.34 -1.11 -1.97
N GLU A 94 -21.91 -0.90 -3.17
CA GLU A 94 -23.29 -0.43 -3.33
C GLU A 94 -24.32 -1.44 -2.81
N GLU A 95 -24.05 -2.73 -2.98
CA GLU A 95 -24.89 -3.82 -2.48
C GLU A 95 -24.67 -4.15 -1.02
N GLN A 96 -23.44 -3.97 -0.52
CA GLN A 96 -23.00 -4.26 0.83
C GLN A 96 -22.20 -3.08 1.40
N PRO A 97 -22.88 -2.03 1.92
CA PRO A 97 -22.26 -0.77 2.35
C PRO A 97 -21.24 -0.90 3.50
N ASP A 98 -21.22 -2.04 4.17
CA ASP A 98 -20.27 -2.33 5.25
C ASP A 98 -18.88 -2.74 4.75
N LEU A 99 -18.67 -2.93 3.45
CA LEU A 99 -17.36 -3.17 2.88
C LEU A 99 -16.38 -2.07 3.31
N TRP A 100 -15.32 -2.48 4.00
CA TRP A 100 -14.31 -1.54 4.46
C TRP A 100 -13.24 -1.29 3.39
N TRP A 101 -13.16 -0.05 2.91
CA TRP A 101 -12.26 0.29 1.81
C TRP A 101 -11.69 1.70 1.91
N ILE A 102 -10.35 1.81 1.91
CA ILE A 102 -9.64 3.04 1.56
C ILE A 102 -9.29 2.97 0.07
N GLU A 103 -9.95 3.80 -0.75
CA GLU A 103 -9.60 4.00 -2.14
C GLU A 103 -8.78 5.28 -2.27
N ASN A 104 -7.45 5.13 -2.34
CA ASN A 104 -6.55 6.22 -2.61
C ASN A 104 -6.51 6.47 -4.12
N GLY A 105 -6.70 7.72 -4.58
CA GLY A 105 -6.76 8.04 -6.01
C GLY A 105 -8.08 7.61 -6.65
N VAL A 106 -9.20 8.03 -6.08
CA VAL A 106 -10.55 7.74 -6.56
C VAL A 106 -10.83 8.33 -7.95
N LEU A 107 -11.74 7.70 -8.71
CA LEU A 107 -12.22 8.20 -10.00
C LEU A 107 -13.35 9.25 -9.83
N PRO A 108 -13.48 10.27 -10.73
CA PRO A 108 -12.55 10.60 -11.81
C PRO A 108 -11.21 11.08 -11.25
N LEU A 109 -10.12 10.67 -11.89
CA LEU A 109 -8.78 10.98 -11.43
C LEU A 109 -8.47 12.45 -11.61
N GLU A 110 -8.91 13.23 -10.68
CA GLU A 110 -8.37 14.55 -10.45
C GLU A 110 -7.01 14.39 -9.77
N SER A 111 -6.10 15.31 -10.05
CA SER A 111 -4.70 15.24 -9.58
C SER A 111 -4.51 15.44 -8.06
N ARG A 112 -5.55 15.24 -7.27
CA ARG A 112 -5.62 15.49 -5.82
C ARG A 112 -5.48 14.22 -4.99
N SER A 113 -4.62 13.31 -5.41
CA SER A 113 -4.39 12.09 -4.66
C SER A 113 -3.55 12.36 -3.41
N THR A 114 -3.97 11.84 -2.28
CA THR A 114 -3.19 11.76 -1.04
C THR A 114 -1.89 10.98 -1.27
N PHE A 115 -1.93 10.15 -2.29
CA PHE A 115 -0.86 9.27 -2.65
C PHE A 115 0.20 9.98 -3.49
N ARG A 116 1.37 10.01 -3.02
CA ARG A 116 2.62 10.16 -3.80
C ARG A 116 3.80 9.55 -3.03
N GLY A 117 3.51 8.73 -2.04
CA GLY A 117 4.53 8.06 -1.27
C GLY A 117 5.57 9.03 -0.74
N VAL A 118 6.81 8.66 -0.87
CA VAL A 118 7.97 9.46 -0.44
C VAL A 118 8.39 10.39 -1.59
N TRP A 119 7.58 11.35 -1.97
CA TRP A 119 7.93 12.24 -3.09
C TRP A 119 7.72 13.72 -2.79
N ARG A 120 6.49 14.24 -2.83
CA ARG A 120 6.16 15.66 -2.63
C ARG A 120 5.56 15.90 -1.25
N GLY A 121 5.42 17.18 -0.88
CA GLY A 121 4.90 17.58 0.42
C GLY A 121 5.85 17.26 1.59
N GLY A 122 5.63 17.85 2.76
CA GLY A 122 6.48 17.65 3.94
C GLY A 122 7.92 18.12 3.74
N GLU A 123 8.86 17.54 4.49
CA GLU A 123 10.28 17.92 4.44
C GLU A 123 10.92 17.54 3.10
N GLN A 124 11.41 18.53 2.37
CA GLN A 124 12.02 18.37 1.03
C GLN A 124 13.52 18.61 1.03
N SER A 125 14.09 19.09 2.14
CA SER A 125 15.50 19.47 2.21
C SER A 125 16.45 18.28 2.37
N GLY A 126 17.71 18.49 2.02
CA GLY A 126 18.77 17.53 2.24
C GLY A 126 18.50 16.17 1.60
N GLN A 127 18.81 15.12 2.34
CA GLN A 127 18.70 13.74 1.85
C GLN A 127 17.25 13.21 1.78
N TRP A 128 16.30 13.81 2.52
CA TRP A 128 14.98 13.23 2.79
C TRP A 128 14.07 13.09 1.58
N ASN A 129 14.36 13.79 0.49
CA ASN A 129 13.61 13.68 -0.76
C ASN A 129 14.49 13.30 -1.94
N ARG A 130 15.64 12.67 -1.71
CA ARG A 130 16.63 12.45 -2.76
C ARG A 130 17.14 11.02 -2.76
N ASN A 131 17.63 10.60 -3.91
CA ASN A 131 18.39 9.37 -4.06
C ASN A 131 19.59 9.29 -3.10
N GLU A 132 20.06 10.44 -2.59
CA GLU A 132 21.11 10.50 -1.57
C GLU A 132 20.74 9.70 -0.32
N PHE A 133 19.48 9.70 0.11
CA PHE A 133 19.01 8.85 1.20
C PHE A 133 19.24 7.35 0.87
N VAL A 134 18.87 6.93 -0.32
CA VAL A 134 19.06 5.54 -0.77
C VAL A 134 20.53 5.18 -0.83
N VAL A 135 21.36 6.05 -1.40
CA VAL A 135 22.82 5.83 -1.50
C VAL A 135 23.46 5.71 -0.12
N ARG A 136 23.04 6.55 0.83
CA ARG A 136 23.67 6.64 2.15
C ARG A 136 23.22 5.53 3.11
N HIS A 137 21.94 5.13 3.03
CA HIS A 137 21.32 4.32 4.08
C HIS A 137 20.78 2.96 3.60
N ILE A 138 20.67 2.75 2.30
CA ILE A 138 20.08 1.54 1.75
C ILE A 138 21.12 0.74 0.94
N ARG A 139 21.78 1.40 -0.02
CA ARG A 139 22.83 0.77 -0.82
C ARG A 139 24.01 0.41 0.07
N GLY A 140 24.63 -0.73 -0.20
CA GLY A 140 25.68 -1.28 0.64
C GLY A 140 25.17 -2.05 1.87
N HIS A 141 23.87 -2.01 2.14
CA HIS A 141 23.23 -2.70 3.28
C HIS A 141 22.52 -3.98 2.82
N GLY A 142 22.18 -4.84 3.78
CA GLY A 142 21.49 -6.11 3.52
C GLY A 142 22.43 -7.28 3.21
N THR A 143 23.70 -7.18 3.56
CA THR A 143 24.63 -8.28 3.69
C THR A 143 24.48 -8.87 5.08
N ASN A 144 23.56 -9.80 5.27
CA ASN A 144 23.61 -10.47 6.57
C ASN A 144 24.96 -11.19 6.74
N ALA A 145 25.41 -11.29 7.99
CA ALA A 145 26.70 -11.89 8.39
C ALA A 145 26.92 -13.32 7.85
N ASN A 146 25.92 -13.96 7.30
CA ASN A 146 25.94 -15.32 6.77
C ASN A 146 25.90 -15.39 5.24
N GLY A 147 25.99 -14.25 4.53
CA GLY A 147 25.98 -14.24 3.05
C GLY A 147 24.72 -14.85 2.42
N ARG A 148 23.61 -14.87 3.15
CA ARG A 148 22.38 -15.62 2.80
C ARG A 148 21.80 -15.28 1.44
N PHE A 149 22.07 -14.08 0.94
CA PHE A 149 21.50 -13.63 -0.33
C PHE A 149 22.51 -13.59 -1.48
N GLY A 150 23.79 -13.85 -1.22
CA GLY A 150 24.84 -13.82 -2.22
C GLY A 150 25.05 -12.45 -2.88
N ARG A 151 24.32 -11.43 -2.43
CA ARG A 151 24.37 -10.04 -2.91
C ARG A 151 23.88 -9.10 -1.82
N VAL A 152 24.26 -7.82 -1.95
CA VAL A 152 23.78 -6.74 -1.10
C VAL A 152 22.36 -6.38 -1.53
N LEU A 153 21.36 -6.63 -0.70
CA LEU A 153 19.94 -6.39 -1.02
C LEU A 153 19.66 -4.93 -1.36
N GLY A 154 20.25 -4.01 -0.60
CA GLY A 154 20.06 -2.58 -0.80
C GLY A 154 20.51 -2.09 -2.18
N ASP A 155 21.43 -2.78 -2.84
CA ASP A 155 21.90 -2.43 -4.17
C ASP A 155 20.85 -2.69 -5.27
N ALA A 156 19.85 -3.50 -4.98
CA ALA A 156 18.72 -3.70 -5.87
C ALA A 156 17.72 -2.54 -5.86
N PHE A 157 17.79 -1.63 -4.88
CA PHE A 157 16.87 -0.51 -4.79
C PHE A 157 17.14 0.52 -5.90
N PRO A 158 16.12 0.95 -6.67
CA PRO A 158 16.32 1.85 -7.80
C PRO A 158 16.69 3.27 -7.33
N LEU A 159 17.61 3.91 -8.07
CA LEU A 159 17.96 5.32 -7.87
C LEU A 159 17.18 6.28 -8.78
N ALA A 160 16.62 5.76 -9.87
CA ALA A 160 15.82 6.54 -10.80
C ALA A 160 14.34 6.19 -10.66
N ASN A 161 13.50 7.19 -10.72
CA ASN A 161 12.05 7.03 -10.70
C ASN A 161 11.43 7.64 -11.94
N SER A 162 10.33 7.08 -12.36
CA SER A 162 9.41 7.73 -13.28
C SER A 162 8.31 8.44 -12.48
N PRO A 163 7.76 9.56 -12.93
CA PRO A 163 8.02 10.26 -14.19
C PRO A 163 9.33 11.08 -14.16
N PRO A 164 9.74 11.66 -15.31
CA PRO A 164 11.00 12.39 -15.43
C PRO A 164 11.24 13.47 -14.37
N GLU A 165 10.20 14.14 -13.92
CA GLU A 165 10.28 15.16 -12.86
C GLU A 165 10.65 14.60 -11.49
N ALA A 166 10.61 13.30 -11.32
CA ALA A 166 11.04 12.60 -10.11
C ALA A 166 12.50 12.11 -10.18
N ILE A 167 13.18 12.30 -11.31
CA ILE A 167 14.57 11.89 -11.46
C ILE A 167 15.44 12.57 -10.39
N GLY A 168 16.25 11.78 -9.71
CA GLY A 168 17.08 12.24 -8.60
C GLY A 168 16.34 12.40 -7.27
N SER A 169 15.03 12.14 -7.25
CA SER A 169 14.20 12.15 -6.04
C SER A 169 13.85 10.73 -5.61
N LEU A 170 13.70 10.54 -4.30
CA LEU A 170 13.11 9.32 -3.76
C LEU A 170 11.59 9.38 -3.97
N LYS A 171 11.07 8.52 -4.84
CA LYS A 171 9.64 8.36 -5.09
C LYS A 171 9.28 6.89 -4.95
N GLU A 172 8.39 6.61 -4.04
CA GLU A 172 7.89 5.28 -3.78
C GLU A 172 6.40 5.38 -3.44
N GLY A 173 5.58 4.45 -3.88
CA GLY A 173 4.14 4.60 -3.89
C GLY A 173 3.36 3.58 -3.11
N ASP A 174 3.89 2.41 -2.85
CA ASP A 174 3.13 1.31 -2.27
C ASP A 174 3.20 1.30 -0.73
N SER A 175 4.32 1.79 -0.17
CA SER A 175 4.55 1.86 1.27
C SER A 175 3.48 2.59 2.08
N PRO A 176 2.77 3.62 1.61
CA PRO A 176 1.73 4.26 2.40
C PRO A 176 0.68 3.32 2.96
N SER A 177 0.28 2.29 2.22
CA SER A 177 -0.67 1.31 2.70
C SER A 177 -0.13 0.47 3.87
N LEU A 178 1.13 0.06 3.79
CA LEU A 178 1.82 -0.62 4.90
C LEU A 178 2.06 0.33 6.07
N LEU A 179 2.45 1.58 5.81
CA LEU A 179 2.68 2.59 6.83
C LEU A 179 1.39 2.94 7.58
N TYR A 180 0.23 2.92 6.91
CA TYR A 180 -1.06 3.07 7.54
C TYR A 180 -1.27 2.03 8.66
N LEU A 181 -1.10 0.76 8.32
CA LEU A 181 -1.26 -0.33 9.27
C LEU A 181 -0.24 -0.34 10.41
N ARG A 182 0.98 0.07 10.11
CA ARG A 182 2.11 -0.06 11.04
C ARG A 182 2.39 1.21 11.85
N SER A 183 1.81 2.35 11.46
CA SER A 183 2.09 3.64 12.09
C SER A 183 1.99 3.61 13.61
N PRO A 184 0.89 3.16 14.24
CA PRO A 184 0.78 3.13 15.69
C PRO A 184 1.82 2.20 16.35
N GLN A 185 2.11 1.07 15.71
CA GLN A 185 3.07 0.07 16.23
C GLN A 185 4.53 0.53 16.12
N LEU A 186 4.79 1.51 15.26
CA LEU A 186 6.11 2.10 15.02
C LEU A 186 6.31 3.44 15.75
N GLY A 187 5.38 3.81 16.63
CA GLY A 187 5.41 5.06 17.39
C GLY A 187 4.91 6.28 16.60
N GLY A 188 4.29 6.07 15.44
CA GLY A 188 3.61 7.10 14.67
C GLY A 188 2.18 7.33 15.15
N PRO A 189 1.53 8.41 14.65
CA PRO A 189 0.11 8.64 14.92
C PRO A 189 -0.78 7.65 14.17
N GLY A 190 -2.04 7.58 14.54
CA GLY A 190 -3.06 6.89 13.78
C GLY A 190 -3.87 5.89 14.59
N ASP A 191 -4.88 5.43 13.90
CA ASP A 191 -5.80 4.40 14.35
C ASP A 191 -6.18 3.61 13.08
N VAL A 192 -5.96 2.30 13.09
CA VAL A 192 -6.25 1.47 11.92
C VAL A 192 -7.75 1.34 11.63
N ASP A 193 -8.58 1.65 12.62
CA ASP A 193 -10.04 1.62 12.50
C ASP A 193 -10.62 2.98 12.11
N ASP A 194 -9.82 4.06 12.14
CA ASP A 194 -10.25 5.42 11.81
C ASP A 194 -9.31 6.11 10.81
N PRO A 195 -9.53 5.91 9.50
CA PRO A 195 -8.73 6.56 8.45
C PRO A 195 -8.82 8.10 8.43
N THR A 196 -9.75 8.69 9.17
CA THR A 196 -9.87 10.16 9.25
C THR A 196 -8.81 10.79 10.15
N ARG A 197 -8.11 9.97 10.93
CA ARG A 197 -6.98 10.40 11.75
C ARG A 197 -5.67 10.44 10.94
N PRO A 198 -4.76 11.36 11.28
CA PRO A 198 -3.43 11.35 10.68
C PRO A 198 -2.70 10.05 10.95
N SER A 199 -2.03 9.51 9.95
CA SER A 199 -1.12 8.36 10.09
C SER A 199 0.10 8.56 9.19
N TRP A 200 1.13 7.72 9.33
CA TRP A 200 2.24 7.73 8.37
C TRP A 200 1.81 7.30 6.96
N GLY A 201 0.70 6.58 6.84
CA GLY A 201 0.13 6.16 5.56
C GLY A 201 -0.92 7.10 4.98
N GLY A 202 -1.10 8.27 5.58
CA GLY A 202 -2.01 9.28 5.09
C GLY A 202 -3.17 9.57 6.04
N ARG A 203 -4.03 10.46 5.56
CA ARG A 203 -5.31 10.81 6.18
C ARG A 203 -6.36 10.88 5.08
N PHE A 204 -7.53 10.33 5.37
CA PHE A 204 -8.63 10.20 4.42
C PHE A 204 -9.90 10.85 4.97
N ARG A 205 -10.90 10.98 4.12
CA ARG A 205 -12.25 11.35 4.51
C ARG A 205 -13.22 10.23 4.16
N ARG A 206 -14.32 10.12 4.87
CA ARG A 206 -15.43 9.28 4.43
C ARG A 206 -15.97 9.83 3.11
N ALA A 207 -16.22 8.95 2.15
CA ALA A 207 -16.65 9.36 0.82
C ALA A 207 -18.10 9.87 0.83
N ASP A 208 -18.96 9.10 1.48
CA ASP A 208 -20.41 9.37 1.57
C ASP A 208 -20.98 8.77 2.87
N GLU A 209 -22.05 9.34 3.39
CA GLU A 209 -22.75 8.81 4.56
C GLU A 209 -23.41 7.45 4.31
N ALA A 210 -23.80 7.18 3.06
CA ALA A 210 -24.37 5.91 2.64
C ALA A 210 -23.37 4.74 2.74
N TYR A 211 -22.07 5.03 2.74
CA TYR A 211 -20.99 4.04 2.80
C TYR A 211 -20.10 4.30 4.02
N PRO A 212 -20.49 3.81 5.21
CA PRO A 212 -19.86 4.18 6.47
C PRO A 212 -18.38 3.83 6.57
N ASN A 213 -17.94 2.81 5.83
CA ASN A 213 -16.58 2.29 5.85
C ASN A 213 -15.80 2.55 4.54
N TYR A 214 -16.31 3.43 3.68
CA TYR A 214 -15.62 3.80 2.44
C TYR A 214 -14.94 5.16 2.58
N TYR A 215 -13.63 5.16 2.40
CA TYR A 215 -12.77 6.32 2.59
C TYR A 215 -12.00 6.65 1.33
N VAL A 216 -11.89 7.93 1.05
CA VAL A 216 -11.20 8.46 -0.13
C VAL A 216 -10.25 9.59 0.26
N ASP A 217 -9.47 10.07 -0.71
CA ASP A 217 -8.58 11.21 -0.52
C ASP A 217 -9.31 12.42 0.06
N LEU A 218 -8.58 13.25 0.79
CA LEU A 218 -9.09 14.55 1.22
C LEU A 218 -9.38 15.45 0.02
N ASP A 219 -10.36 16.33 0.16
CA ASP A 219 -10.52 17.48 -0.71
C ASP A 219 -9.53 18.56 -0.29
N CYS A 220 -8.47 18.72 -1.07
CA CYS A 220 -7.46 19.74 -0.84
C CYS A 220 -7.46 20.71 -2.03
N ASP A 221 -7.34 21.99 -1.75
CA ASP A 221 -7.21 23.02 -2.78
C ASP A 221 -5.91 22.84 -3.58
N ASP A 222 -4.83 22.48 -2.87
CA ASP A 222 -3.55 22.11 -3.44
C ASP A 222 -3.27 20.61 -3.23
N LYS A 223 -2.86 19.93 -4.31
CA LYS A 223 -2.46 18.52 -4.25
C LYS A 223 -1.28 18.27 -3.29
N ASP A 224 -0.39 19.25 -3.14
CA ASP A 224 0.76 19.12 -2.25
C ASP A 224 0.31 19.08 -0.77
N ASP A 225 -0.80 19.73 -0.41
CA ASP A 225 -1.41 19.63 0.92
C ASP A 225 -1.97 18.24 1.18
N CYS A 226 -2.61 17.62 0.22
CA CYS A 226 -3.07 16.23 0.33
C CYS A 226 -1.89 15.27 0.47
N GLN A 227 -0.84 15.45 -0.33
CA GLN A 227 0.37 14.63 -0.25
C GLN A 227 1.12 14.84 1.07
N ALA A 228 1.05 16.04 1.65
CA ALA A 228 1.64 16.34 2.95
C ALA A 228 1.01 15.50 4.08
N THR A 229 -0.17 14.93 3.89
CA THR A 229 -0.77 14.04 4.90
C THR A 229 0.11 12.81 5.17
N ILE A 230 0.85 12.34 4.17
CA ILE A 230 1.87 11.30 4.29
C ILE A 230 3.24 11.94 4.57
N ASN A 231 3.65 12.85 3.72
CA ASN A 231 5.02 13.32 3.66
C ASN A 231 5.43 14.28 4.79
N ARG A 232 4.49 14.80 5.57
CA ARG A 232 4.82 15.48 6.83
C ARG A 232 5.56 14.56 7.82
N HIS A 233 5.39 13.26 7.69
CA HIS A 233 6.01 12.25 8.53
C HIS A 233 7.28 11.65 7.91
N ARG A 234 7.75 12.19 6.78
CA ARG A 234 8.87 11.66 5.99
C ARG A 234 10.12 11.38 6.84
N VAL A 235 10.53 12.33 7.64
CA VAL A 235 11.72 12.15 8.48
C VAL A 235 11.56 10.97 9.42
N ALA A 236 10.38 10.82 10.03
CA ALA A 236 10.12 9.75 10.98
C ALA A 236 10.14 8.36 10.30
N TYR A 237 9.34 8.15 9.25
CA TYR A 237 9.27 6.83 8.64
C TYR A 237 10.54 6.46 7.84
N LEU A 238 11.24 7.43 7.24
CA LEU A 238 12.53 7.15 6.60
C LEU A 238 13.63 6.85 7.62
N SER A 239 13.65 7.54 8.75
CA SER A 239 14.57 7.22 9.84
C SER A 239 14.33 5.81 10.35
N HIS A 240 13.06 5.43 10.55
CA HIS A 240 12.71 4.08 10.94
C HIS A 240 13.13 3.04 9.88
N TRP A 241 13.00 3.36 8.59
CA TRP A 241 13.44 2.49 7.50
C TRP A 241 14.96 2.33 7.47
N ARG A 242 15.72 3.43 7.62
CA ARG A 242 17.18 3.39 7.81
C ARG A 242 17.58 2.47 8.95
N ASP A 243 16.99 2.66 10.13
CA ASP A 243 17.33 1.89 11.32
C ASP A 243 17.04 0.38 11.17
N ARG A 244 16.15 0.02 10.25
CA ARG A 244 15.92 -1.38 9.87
C ARG A 244 17.06 -1.96 9.04
N TRP A 245 17.60 -1.18 8.11
CA TRP A 245 18.75 -1.60 7.33
C TRP A 245 20.00 -1.74 8.20
N ASP A 246 20.23 -0.79 9.09
CA ASP A 246 21.35 -0.83 10.04
C ASP A 246 21.29 -2.10 10.92
N ARG A 247 20.11 -2.47 11.42
CA ARG A 247 19.92 -3.72 12.18
C ARG A 247 20.12 -4.99 11.33
N TYR A 248 19.84 -4.91 10.05
CA TYR A 248 20.00 -6.04 9.16
C TYR A 248 21.48 -6.42 8.95
N ASP A 249 22.36 -5.44 8.98
CA ASP A 249 23.80 -5.62 8.85
C ASP A 249 24.49 -5.98 10.17
N THR A 250 23.83 -5.79 11.29
CA THR A 250 24.35 -6.18 12.60
C THR A 250 24.26 -7.71 12.76
N PRO A 251 25.36 -8.40 13.11
CA PRO A 251 25.31 -9.82 13.43
C PRO A 251 24.28 -10.05 14.55
N ALA A 252 23.44 -11.08 14.41
CA ALA A 252 22.60 -11.51 15.51
C ALA A 252 23.54 -11.89 16.68
N GLU A 253 23.38 -11.24 17.81
CA GLU A 253 24.03 -11.67 19.05
C GLU A 253 23.60 -13.11 19.30
N GLY A 254 24.57 -14.02 19.33
CA GLY A 254 24.38 -15.46 19.48
C GLY A 254 23.98 -15.88 20.89
#